data_53eea316b8294e6737b2cf45f13d620b
#
_entry.id   53eea316b8294e6737b2cf45f13d620b
#
_cell.length_a   1.000
_cell.length_b   1.000
_cell.length_c   1.000
_cell.angle_alpha   90.00
_cell.angle_beta   90.00
_cell.angle_gamma   90.00
#
_symmetry.space_group_name_H-M   'P 1'
#
loop_
_entity.id
_entity.type
_entity.pdbx_description
1 polymer ?
#
loop_
_entity_poly.entity_id
_entity_poly.type
_entity_poly.pdbx_seq_one_letter_code
_entity_poly.pdbx_strand_id
1 'polypeptide(L)'
;MENNNTTQTHVTQKLFTEMLRPQTLDQAIIVPRIREVLQHGLTTNILLSGSAGAGKTSLTRILTRGYQVLEINASLENGIDTIRDKVIAFASQSSLFDGEEKLKVVVLEECDGLSSEAWKALRATIEKYHKTVRFIANCNYIDKVPDPIQSRFNVIIIDPLTKEEEEYLFKGYLERINYILTKFNIKYTDETVESFVRSSFPDMRSLLNKIQNLYTRGAKELSADMLSNTYDCSDLFKLIIDKPDPVNNYKKLV
;
A
#
# COMPACT_ATOMS: atom_id res chain seq x y z
N MET A 1 13.76 5.33 -37.45
CA MET A 1 12.46 5.69 -36.84
C MET A 1 11.81 4.55 -36.06
N GLU A 2 12.55 3.48 -35.68
CA GLU A 2 11.98 2.25 -35.10
C GLU A 2 12.15 2.09 -33.58
N ASN A 3 12.85 2.99 -32.90
CA ASN A 3 13.17 2.78 -31.46
C ASN A 3 12.16 3.39 -30.46
N ASN A 4 11.17 4.17 -30.90
CA ASN A 4 10.21 4.80 -29.98
C ASN A 4 8.99 3.92 -29.65
N ASN A 5 8.65 2.95 -30.51
CA ASN A 5 7.46 2.11 -30.30
C ASN A 5 7.72 0.99 -29.28
N THR A 6 8.95 0.49 -29.16
CA THR A 6 9.29 -0.62 -28.26
C THR A 6 9.25 -0.17 -26.80
N THR A 7 9.65 1.06 -26.51
CA THR A 7 9.65 1.61 -25.14
C THR A 7 8.23 1.90 -24.65
N GLN A 8 7.34 2.37 -25.52
CA GLN A 8 5.94 2.60 -25.18
C GLN A 8 5.17 1.31 -24.92
N THR A 9 5.43 0.25 -25.69
CA THR A 9 4.75 -1.05 -25.53
C THR A 9 5.14 -1.74 -24.21
N HIS A 10 6.39 -1.60 -23.76
CA HIS A 10 6.84 -2.16 -22.48
C HIS A 10 6.30 -1.41 -21.27
N VAL A 11 6.05 -0.11 -21.37
CA VAL A 11 5.48 0.70 -20.27
C VAL A 11 4.00 0.39 -20.05
N THR A 12 3.24 0.11 -21.10
CA THR A 12 1.81 -0.24 -21.00
C THR A 12 1.56 -1.61 -20.36
N GLN A 13 2.56 -2.50 -20.32
CA GLN A 13 2.43 -3.83 -19.70
C GLN A 13 2.72 -3.85 -18.18
N LYS A 14 3.38 -2.83 -17.64
CA LYS A 14 3.69 -2.76 -16.20
C LYS A 14 2.75 -1.81 -15.47
N LEU A 15 2.24 -2.25 -14.33
CA LEU A 15 1.42 -1.42 -13.47
C LEU A 15 2.23 -0.25 -12.91
N PHE A 16 1.69 0.96 -12.97
CA PHE A 16 2.34 2.16 -12.40
C PHE A 16 2.56 2.03 -10.90
N THR A 17 1.64 1.37 -10.19
CA THR A 17 1.75 1.05 -8.78
C THR A 17 2.98 0.20 -8.44
N GLU A 18 3.45 -0.64 -9.37
CA GLU A 18 4.68 -1.43 -9.18
C GLU A 18 5.91 -0.70 -9.71
N MET A 19 5.81 -0.10 -10.92
CA MET A 19 6.95 0.57 -11.57
C MET A 19 7.40 1.83 -10.80
N LEU A 20 6.46 2.55 -10.18
CA LEU A 20 6.71 3.79 -9.45
C LEU A 20 6.78 3.58 -7.93
N ARG A 21 6.83 2.33 -7.47
CA ARG A 21 6.95 2.01 -6.06
C ARG A 21 8.28 2.53 -5.50
N PRO A 22 8.27 3.23 -4.35
CA PRO A 22 9.51 3.64 -3.70
C PRO A 22 10.38 2.44 -3.34
N GLN A 23 11.69 2.58 -3.57
CA GLN A 23 12.69 1.54 -3.32
C GLN A 23 13.52 1.81 -2.07
N THR A 24 13.50 3.03 -1.56
CA THR A 24 14.20 3.47 -0.35
C THR A 24 13.28 4.32 0.52
N LEU A 25 13.63 4.48 1.81
CA LEU A 25 12.87 5.35 2.70
C LEU A 25 12.86 6.80 2.22
N ASP A 26 13.91 7.26 1.54
CA ASP A 26 13.98 8.64 1.03
C ASP A 26 13.00 8.89 -0.12
N GLN A 27 12.68 7.84 -0.87
CA GLN A 27 11.67 7.93 -1.93
C GLN A 27 10.24 7.77 -1.39
N ALA A 28 10.08 7.30 -0.16
CA ALA A 28 8.77 7.13 0.45
C ALA A 28 8.25 8.46 1.00
N ILE A 29 6.99 8.76 0.71
CA ILE A 29 6.28 9.93 1.25
C ILE A 29 5.69 9.50 2.59
N ILE A 30 6.42 9.80 3.66
CA ILE A 30 6.07 9.49 5.03
C ILE A 30 6.41 10.66 5.94
N VAL A 31 5.63 10.87 6.99
CA VAL A 31 5.88 11.93 7.97
C VAL A 31 7.18 11.73 8.73
N PRO A 32 7.83 12.80 9.22
CA PRO A 32 9.14 12.72 9.89
C PRO A 32 9.17 11.73 11.07
N ARG A 33 8.13 11.66 11.90
CA ARG A 33 8.05 10.71 13.03
C ARG A 33 8.18 9.26 12.61
N ILE A 34 7.60 8.89 11.45
CA ILE A 34 7.68 7.52 10.92
C ILE A 34 9.09 7.26 10.37
N ARG A 35 9.65 8.24 9.66
CA ARG A 35 11.02 8.15 9.13
C ARG A 35 12.04 7.94 10.23
N GLU A 36 11.93 8.69 11.33
CA GLU A 36 12.80 8.57 12.49
C GLU A 36 12.79 7.16 13.08
N VAL A 37 11.64 6.53 13.18
CA VAL A 37 11.53 5.15 13.68
C VAL A 37 12.11 4.15 12.68
N LEU A 38 11.77 4.26 11.39
CA LEU A 38 12.10 3.25 10.38
C LEU A 38 13.54 3.31 9.87
N GLN A 39 14.24 4.45 10.02
CA GLN A 39 15.64 4.60 9.59
C GLN A 39 16.60 3.65 10.32
N HIS A 40 16.22 3.15 11.48
CA HIS A 40 17.03 2.21 12.26
C HIS A 40 16.85 0.74 11.83
N GLY A 41 16.02 0.50 10.80
CA GLY A 41 15.75 -0.85 10.29
C GLY A 41 14.90 -1.71 11.23
N LEU A 42 15.00 -3.04 11.06
CA LEU A 42 14.20 -4.00 11.82
C LEU A 42 14.83 -4.37 13.18
N THR A 43 14.89 -3.44 14.09
CA THR A 43 15.36 -3.69 15.46
C THR A 43 14.33 -4.43 16.30
N THR A 44 13.04 -4.19 16.06
CA THR A 44 11.89 -4.78 16.76
C THR A 44 10.86 -5.32 15.76
N ASN A 45 9.82 -6.01 16.25
CA ASN A 45 8.66 -6.28 15.42
C ASN A 45 7.91 -4.98 15.13
N ILE A 46 7.38 -4.83 13.93
CA ILE A 46 6.70 -3.61 13.47
C ILE A 46 5.28 -3.94 13.03
N LEU A 47 4.31 -3.18 13.53
CA LEU A 47 2.91 -3.23 13.10
C LEU A 47 2.57 -1.90 12.41
N LEU A 48 2.36 -1.95 11.10
CA LEU A 48 1.98 -0.80 10.29
C LEU A 48 0.46 -0.76 10.17
N SER A 49 -0.16 0.28 10.67
CA SER A 49 -1.60 0.51 10.55
C SER A 49 -1.88 1.78 9.75
N GLY A 50 -2.91 1.75 8.91
CA GLY A 50 -3.31 2.92 8.13
C GLY A 50 -4.26 2.57 6.99
N SER A 51 -4.79 3.59 6.34
CA SER A 51 -5.75 3.48 5.25
C SER A 51 -5.21 2.72 4.04
N ALA A 52 -6.11 2.20 3.21
CA ALA A 52 -5.74 1.54 1.97
C ALA A 52 -4.95 2.51 1.07
N GLY A 53 -3.92 2.00 0.38
CA GLY A 53 -3.11 2.84 -0.51
C GLY A 53 -2.10 3.78 0.17
N ALA A 54 -2.06 3.86 1.51
CA ALA A 54 -1.14 4.73 2.26
C ALA A 54 0.34 4.28 2.23
N GLY A 55 0.67 3.15 1.59
CA GLY A 55 2.07 2.74 1.36
C GLY A 55 2.60 1.67 2.32
N LYS A 56 1.78 1.03 3.18
CA LYS A 56 2.21 -0.04 4.11
C LYS A 56 3.10 -1.10 3.47
N THR A 57 2.59 -1.76 2.43
CA THR A 57 3.33 -2.80 1.70
C THR A 57 4.63 -2.28 1.06
N SER A 58 4.66 -1.01 0.63
CA SER A 58 5.89 -0.39 0.10
C SER A 58 6.95 -0.22 1.19
N LEU A 59 6.55 0.25 2.37
CA LEU A 59 7.45 0.35 3.52
C LEU A 59 7.95 -1.03 3.96
N THR A 60 7.05 -2.02 4.03
CA THR A 60 7.41 -3.40 4.34
C THR A 60 8.49 -3.92 3.40
N ARG A 61 8.33 -3.75 2.09
CA ARG A 61 9.33 -4.19 1.08
C ARG A 61 10.67 -3.45 1.20
N ILE A 62 10.65 -2.17 1.58
CA ILE A 62 11.88 -1.42 1.84
C ILE A 62 12.61 -1.99 3.06
N LEU A 63 11.88 -2.23 4.15
CA LEU A 63 12.43 -2.73 5.41
C LEU A 63 12.94 -4.17 5.33
N THR A 64 12.35 -4.98 4.46
CA THR A 64 12.70 -6.41 4.33
C THR A 64 13.79 -6.68 3.31
N ARG A 65 14.29 -5.63 2.64
CA ARG A 65 15.34 -5.80 1.62
C ARG A 65 16.60 -6.41 2.22
N GLY A 66 17.05 -7.51 1.62
CA GLY A 66 18.26 -8.24 2.06
C GLY A 66 18.02 -9.28 3.15
N TYR A 67 16.80 -9.42 3.66
CA TYR A 67 16.42 -10.48 4.58
C TYR A 67 15.83 -11.69 3.84
N GLN A 68 15.84 -12.85 4.51
CA GLN A 68 15.03 -13.98 4.10
C GLN A 68 13.59 -13.74 4.60
N VAL A 69 12.62 -13.70 3.68
CA VAL A 69 11.26 -13.28 3.97
C VAL A 69 10.26 -14.39 3.69
N LEU A 70 9.34 -14.60 4.63
CA LEU A 70 8.09 -15.33 4.43
C LEU A 70 6.95 -14.31 4.42
N GLU A 71 6.28 -14.15 3.29
CA GLU A 71 5.11 -13.27 3.17
C GLU A 71 3.82 -14.10 3.19
N ILE A 72 2.86 -13.72 4.03
CA ILE A 72 1.54 -14.34 4.19
C ILE A 72 0.49 -13.25 4.07
N ASN A 73 -0.48 -13.45 3.19
CA ASN A 73 -1.68 -12.61 3.14
C ASN A 73 -2.79 -13.23 3.98
N ALA A 74 -3.11 -12.60 5.10
CA ALA A 74 -4.11 -13.10 6.05
C ALA A 74 -5.55 -13.03 5.53
N SER A 75 -5.82 -12.28 4.46
CA SER A 75 -7.12 -12.32 3.79
C SER A 75 -7.35 -13.61 3.00
N LEU A 76 -6.27 -14.28 2.59
CA LEU A 76 -6.33 -15.55 1.84
C LEU A 76 -6.10 -16.75 2.76
N GLU A 77 -5.25 -16.58 3.77
CA GLU A 77 -4.79 -17.66 4.63
C GLU A 77 -4.83 -17.22 6.10
N ASN A 78 -6.03 -17.24 6.69
CA ASN A 78 -6.30 -16.68 8.03
C ASN A 78 -6.33 -17.69 9.17
N GLY A 79 -6.15 -18.98 8.88
CA GLY A 79 -6.29 -20.05 9.85
C GLY A 79 -5.06 -20.28 10.73
N ILE A 80 -5.27 -21.02 11.81
CA ILE A 80 -4.19 -21.44 12.73
C ILE A 80 -3.14 -22.30 12.04
N ASP A 81 -3.54 -23.11 11.03
CA ASP A 81 -2.65 -24.00 10.29
C ASP A 81 -1.60 -23.23 9.50
N THR A 82 -1.95 -22.05 8.94
CA THR A 82 -1.00 -21.16 8.31
C THR A 82 0.14 -20.77 9.26
N ILE A 83 -0.19 -20.43 10.51
CA ILE A 83 0.82 -20.05 11.50
C ILE A 83 1.64 -21.28 11.92
N ARG A 84 1.03 -22.45 12.11
CA ARG A 84 1.73 -23.66 12.52
C ARG A 84 2.61 -24.22 11.41
N ASP A 85 2.09 -24.37 10.22
CA ASP A 85 2.78 -25.07 9.14
C ASP A 85 3.78 -24.17 8.42
N LYS A 86 3.40 -22.93 8.12
CA LYS A 86 4.27 -22.01 7.37
C LYS A 86 5.23 -21.24 8.28
N VAL A 87 4.70 -20.53 9.28
CA VAL A 87 5.52 -19.63 10.11
C VAL A 87 6.50 -20.43 10.99
N ILE A 88 6.02 -21.49 11.65
CA ILE A 88 6.88 -22.31 12.51
C ILE A 88 7.93 -23.06 11.67
N ALA A 89 7.52 -23.64 10.52
CA ALA A 89 8.47 -24.30 9.62
C ALA A 89 9.56 -23.34 9.15
N PHE A 90 9.17 -22.15 8.70
CA PHE A 90 10.13 -21.10 8.27
C PHE A 90 11.03 -20.64 9.41
N ALA A 91 10.47 -20.39 10.59
CA ALA A 91 11.22 -19.93 11.76
C ALA A 91 12.24 -20.97 12.27
N SER A 92 11.89 -22.27 12.18
CA SER A 92 12.74 -23.38 12.66
C SER A 92 13.81 -23.85 11.69
N GLN A 93 13.75 -23.46 10.40
CA GLN A 93 14.80 -23.77 9.46
C GLN A 93 16.11 -23.08 9.88
N SER A 94 17.18 -23.84 10.13
CA SER A 94 18.51 -23.28 10.29
C SER A 94 19.07 -22.94 8.89
N SER A 95 19.76 -21.81 8.74
CA SER A 95 20.53 -21.57 7.52
C SER A 95 21.79 -22.43 7.55
N LEU A 96 21.72 -23.58 6.87
CA LEU A 96 22.81 -24.59 6.83
C LEU A 96 24.04 -24.11 6.04
N PHE A 97 23.98 -22.97 5.35
CA PHE A 97 24.98 -22.61 4.35
C PHE A 97 25.94 -21.47 4.72
N ASP A 98 25.67 -20.67 5.75
CA ASP A 98 26.46 -19.43 5.97
C ASP A 98 27.12 -19.29 7.36
N GLY A 99 27.02 -20.26 8.26
CA GLY A 99 27.69 -20.19 9.60
C GLY A 99 27.21 -19.05 10.52
N GLU A 100 26.45 -18.08 10.02
CA GLU A 100 25.82 -17.00 10.76
C GLU A 100 24.30 -17.14 10.71
N GLU A 101 23.67 -17.08 11.88
CA GLU A 101 22.20 -17.02 11.96
C GLU A 101 21.72 -15.68 11.40
N LYS A 102 21.39 -15.65 10.10
CA LYS A 102 20.77 -14.45 9.51
C LYS A 102 19.36 -14.28 10.05
N LEU A 103 19.05 -13.07 10.51
CA LEU A 103 17.72 -12.68 10.93
C LEU A 103 16.71 -12.93 9.80
N LYS A 104 15.63 -13.65 10.11
CA LYS A 104 14.52 -13.91 9.19
C LYS A 104 13.37 -12.94 9.45
N VAL A 105 12.57 -12.70 8.43
CA VAL A 105 11.41 -11.81 8.55
C VAL A 105 10.14 -12.53 8.11
N VAL A 106 9.13 -12.49 8.94
CA VAL A 106 7.76 -12.91 8.61
C VAL A 106 6.93 -11.67 8.39
N VAL A 107 6.33 -11.55 7.22
CA VAL A 107 5.43 -10.47 6.84
C VAL A 107 4.01 -10.99 6.83
N LEU A 108 3.13 -10.30 7.56
CA LEU A 108 1.69 -10.59 7.62
C LEU A 108 0.95 -9.42 6.97
N GLU A 109 0.56 -9.56 5.71
CA GLU A 109 -0.27 -8.58 5.01
C GLU A 109 -1.75 -8.79 5.40
N GLU A 110 -2.46 -7.67 5.61
CA GLU A 110 -3.88 -7.66 5.98
C GLU A 110 -4.17 -8.49 7.25
N CYS A 111 -3.29 -8.36 8.25
CA CYS A 111 -3.32 -9.20 9.44
C CYS A 111 -4.60 -9.06 10.27
N ASP A 112 -5.34 -7.97 10.13
CA ASP A 112 -6.68 -7.78 10.69
C ASP A 112 -7.73 -8.80 10.19
N GLY A 113 -7.38 -9.62 9.18
CA GLY A 113 -8.15 -10.77 8.72
C GLY A 113 -7.88 -12.09 9.45
N LEU A 114 -6.87 -12.17 10.33
CA LEU A 114 -6.53 -13.40 11.05
C LEU A 114 -7.62 -13.85 12.01
N SER A 115 -7.81 -15.18 12.13
CA SER A 115 -8.71 -15.76 13.13
C SER A 115 -8.19 -15.61 14.56
N SER A 116 -9.08 -15.70 15.55
CA SER A 116 -8.71 -15.64 16.97
C SER A 116 -7.71 -16.73 17.37
N GLU A 117 -7.83 -17.92 16.78
CA GLU A 117 -6.96 -19.05 17.00
C GLU A 117 -5.58 -18.82 16.38
N ALA A 118 -5.53 -18.21 15.17
CA ALA A 118 -4.29 -17.83 14.52
C ALA A 118 -3.53 -16.77 15.33
N TRP A 119 -4.23 -15.78 15.88
CA TRP A 119 -3.63 -14.78 16.78
C TRP A 119 -3.01 -15.39 18.05
N LYS A 120 -3.68 -16.37 18.66
CA LYS A 120 -3.12 -17.09 19.83
C LYS A 120 -1.86 -17.87 19.48
N ALA A 121 -1.87 -18.57 18.33
CA ALA A 121 -0.70 -19.30 17.85
C ALA A 121 0.46 -18.35 17.48
N LEU A 122 0.16 -17.23 16.83
CA LEU A 122 1.15 -16.22 16.46
C LEU A 122 1.83 -15.63 17.70
N ARG A 123 1.08 -15.32 18.74
CA ARG A 123 1.62 -14.84 20.02
C ARG A 123 2.69 -15.77 20.56
N ALA A 124 2.38 -17.06 20.67
CA ALA A 124 3.34 -18.06 21.15
C ALA A 124 4.57 -18.17 20.23
N THR A 125 4.36 -18.05 18.92
CA THR A 125 5.43 -18.10 17.92
C THR A 125 6.37 -16.89 18.01
N ILE A 126 5.84 -15.68 18.18
CA ILE A 126 6.64 -14.46 18.38
C ILE A 126 7.53 -14.60 19.63
N GLU A 127 6.97 -15.08 20.74
CA GLU A 127 7.72 -15.28 21.99
C GLU A 127 8.82 -16.33 21.82
N LYS A 128 8.54 -17.43 21.13
CA LYS A 128 9.48 -18.53 20.93
C LYS A 128 10.67 -18.15 20.02
N TYR A 129 10.43 -17.41 18.93
CA TYR A 129 11.43 -17.15 17.90
C TYR A 129 11.98 -15.70 17.92
N HIS A 130 11.78 -14.95 19.00
CA HIS A 130 12.16 -13.53 19.11
C HIS A 130 13.65 -13.23 18.82
N LYS A 131 14.55 -14.21 18.96
CA LYS A 131 15.99 -14.05 18.70
C LYS A 131 16.33 -14.11 17.21
N THR A 132 15.64 -14.97 16.46
CA THR A 132 16.00 -15.34 15.07
C THR A 132 15.00 -14.80 14.04
N VAL A 133 13.80 -14.35 14.46
CA VAL A 133 12.76 -13.88 13.57
C VAL A 133 12.26 -12.50 14.01
N ARG A 134 12.03 -11.61 13.03
CA ARG A 134 11.24 -10.39 13.20
C ARG A 134 9.94 -10.52 12.44
N PHE A 135 8.92 -9.89 12.98
CA PHE A 135 7.60 -9.86 12.37
C PHE A 135 7.27 -8.44 11.91
N ILE A 136 6.79 -8.32 10.69
CA ILE A 136 6.13 -7.10 10.19
C ILE A 136 4.68 -7.47 9.92
N ALA A 137 3.76 -6.75 10.51
CA ALA A 137 2.33 -6.94 10.30
C ALA A 137 1.72 -5.66 9.73
N ASN A 138 0.88 -5.80 8.70
CA ASN A 138 0.16 -4.71 8.07
C ASN A 138 -1.33 -4.89 8.28
N CYS A 139 -2.02 -3.86 8.77
CA CYS A 139 -3.47 -3.85 8.92
C CYS A 139 -4.09 -2.52 8.45
N ASN A 140 -5.36 -2.55 8.14
CA ASN A 140 -6.12 -1.33 7.90
C ASN A 140 -6.80 -0.84 9.20
N TYR A 141 -7.15 -1.75 10.09
CA TYR A 141 -7.90 -1.48 11.31
C TYR A 141 -7.15 -2.03 12.52
N ILE A 142 -6.49 -1.13 13.28
CA ILE A 142 -5.68 -1.50 14.45
C ILE A 142 -6.49 -2.14 15.56
N ASP A 143 -7.72 -1.73 15.75
CA ASP A 143 -8.68 -2.23 16.74
C ASP A 143 -9.08 -3.69 16.53
N LYS A 144 -8.87 -4.24 15.32
CA LYS A 144 -9.04 -5.67 15.05
C LYS A 144 -7.84 -6.51 15.48
N VAL A 145 -6.71 -5.89 15.77
CA VAL A 145 -5.50 -6.58 16.26
C VAL A 145 -5.58 -6.68 17.78
N PRO A 146 -5.54 -7.87 18.39
CA PRO A 146 -5.65 -8.00 19.84
C PRO A 146 -4.54 -7.28 20.61
N ASP A 147 -4.85 -6.61 21.72
CA ASP A 147 -3.89 -5.90 22.58
C ASP A 147 -2.67 -6.75 22.98
N PRO A 148 -2.80 -8.06 23.33
CA PRO A 148 -1.64 -8.89 23.61
C PRO A 148 -0.67 -9.06 22.45
N ILE A 149 -1.12 -8.86 21.21
CA ILE A 149 -0.28 -8.84 20.02
C ILE A 149 0.32 -7.44 19.83
N GLN A 150 -0.49 -6.39 19.90
CA GLN A 150 -0.01 -5.01 19.76
C GLN A 150 1.16 -4.72 20.71
N SER A 151 1.10 -5.19 21.96
CA SER A 151 2.16 -5.02 22.97
C SER A 151 3.51 -5.68 22.61
N ARG A 152 3.56 -6.54 21.58
CA ARG A 152 4.77 -7.20 21.07
C ARG A 152 5.33 -6.58 19.83
N PHE A 153 4.69 -5.52 19.37
CA PHE A 153 5.07 -4.77 18.18
C PHE A 153 5.30 -3.30 18.52
N ASN A 154 6.19 -2.68 17.77
CA ASN A 154 6.20 -1.22 17.66
C ASN A 154 5.09 -0.83 16.68
N VAL A 155 4.01 -0.27 17.21
CA VAL A 155 2.83 0.13 16.42
C VAL A 155 3.09 1.48 15.78
N ILE A 156 2.99 1.53 14.46
CA ILE A 156 3.22 2.75 13.65
C ILE A 156 1.94 3.04 12.87
N ILE A 157 1.28 4.14 13.22
CA ILE A 157 0.14 4.67 12.47
C ILE A 157 0.68 5.48 11.30
N ILE A 158 0.38 5.05 10.07
CA ILE A 158 0.87 5.69 8.84
C ILE A 158 0.05 6.93 8.48
N ASP A 159 -1.26 6.89 8.74
CA ASP A 159 -2.12 8.03 8.48
C ASP A 159 -1.68 9.26 9.31
N PRO A 160 -1.88 10.48 8.79
CA PRO A 160 -1.53 11.70 9.52
C PRO A 160 -2.34 11.81 10.81
N LEU A 161 -1.69 12.19 11.90
CA LEU A 161 -2.29 12.38 13.21
C LEU A 161 -2.61 13.85 13.50
N THR A 162 -1.98 14.78 12.79
CA THR A 162 -2.17 16.21 12.92
C THR A 162 -2.38 16.88 11.56
N LYS A 163 -2.89 18.11 11.55
CA LYS A 163 -3.04 18.89 10.32
C LYS A 163 -1.71 19.20 9.65
N GLU A 164 -0.66 19.45 10.44
CA GLU A 164 0.69 19.70 9.93
C GLU A 164 1.25 18.47 9.22
N GLU A 165 1.00 17.27 9.74
CA GLU A 165 1.37 16.02 9.07
C GLU A 165 0.57 15.80 7.79
N GLU A 166 -0.72 16.12 7.80
CA GLU A 166 -1.58 16.05 6.62
C GLU A 166 -1.08 16.99 5.51
N GLU A 167 -0.78 18.25 5.84
CA GLU A 167 -0.21 19.22 4.90
C GLU A 167 1.15 18.77 4.37
N TYR A 168 2.01 18.24 5.25
CA TYR A 168 3.31 17.70 4.86
C TYR A 168 3.16 16.56 3.84
N LEU A 169 2.30 15.60 4.11
CA LEU A 169 2.02 14.49 3.19
C LEU A 169 1.41 14.99 1.88
N PHE A 170 0.43 15.88 1.97
CA PHE A 170 -0.24 16.44 0.79
C PHE A 170 0.75 17.12 -0.16
N LYS A 171 1.68 17.91 0.38
CA LYS A 171 2.77 18.52 -0.40
C LYS A 171 3.65 17.46 -1.08
N GLY A 172 4.05 16.42 -0.35
CA GLY A 172 4.83 15.32 -0.93
C GLY A 172 4.07 14.57 -2.04
N TYR A 173 2.75 14.43 -1.91
CA TYR A 173 1.90 13.86 -2.96
C TYR A 173 1.88 14.76 -4.21
N LEU A 174 1.71 16.08 -4.05
CA LEU A 174 1.77 17.02 -5.17
C LEU A 174 3.10 16.91 -5.92
N GLU A 175 4.22 16.98 -5.21
CA GLU A 175 5.56 16.85 -5.79
C GLU A 175 5.72 15.51 -6.55
N ARG A 176 5.24 14.43 -5.97
CA ARG A 176 5.31 13.09 -6.60
C ARG A 176 4.46 12.99 -7.85
N ILE A 177 3.24 13.49 -7.82
CA ILE A 177 2.33 13.46 -8.97
C ILE A 177 2.86 14.36 -10.10
N ASN A 178 3.35 15.57 -9.79
CA ASN A 178 4.00 16.46 -10.76
C ASN A 178 5.18 15.76 -11.45
N TYR A 179 6.05 15.10 -10.69
CA TYR A 179 7.15 14.31 -11.24
C TYR A 179 6.65 13.22 -12.20
N ILE A 180 5.60 12.51 -11.82
CA ILE A 180 5.05 11.41 -12.62
C ILE A 180 4.43 11.94 -13.92
N LEU A 181 3.58 12.98 -13.85
CA LEU A 181 2.96 13.59 -15.02
C LEU A 181 4.02 14.10 -16.02
N THR A 182 5.04 14.78 -15.51
CA THR A 182 6.18 15.24 -16.33
C THR A 182 6.91 14.08 -16.98
N LYS A 183 7.21 13.00 -16.24
CA LYS A 183 7.89 11.81 -16.75
C LYS A 183 7.13 11.13 -17.89
N PHE A 184 5.80 11.17 -17.87
CA PHE A 184 4.95 10.58 -18.90
C PHE A 184 4.46 11.58 -19.94
N ASN A 185 5.01 12.81 -19.96
CA ASN A 185 4.66 13.88 -20.89
C ASN A 185 3.14 14.22 -20.89
N ILE A 186 2.51 14.17 -19.73
CA ILE A 186 1.12 14.60 -19.52
C ILE A 186 1.17 16.05 -19.04
N LYS A 187 0.58 16.98 -19.80
CA LYS A 187 0.47 18.39 -19.43
C LYS A 187 -0.48 18.57 -18.26
N TYR A 188 -0.22 19.55 -17.43
CA TYR A 188 -1.05 19.88 -16.26
C TYR A 188 -0.91 21.35 -15.85
N THR A 189 -1.85 21.83 -15.06
CA THR A 189 -1.72 23.08 -14.29
C THR A 189 -1.68 22.76 -12.81
N ASP A 190 -1.12 23.63 -12.00
CA ASP A 190 -1.03 23.42 -10.54
C ASP A 190 -2.42 23.19 -9.90
N GLU A 191 -3.43 23.94 -10.37
CA GLU A 191 -4.81 23.83 -9.91
C GLU A 191 -5.41 22.46 -10.25
N THR A 192 -5.16 21.93 -11.46
CA THR A 192 -5.67 20.61 -11.85
C THR A 192 -4.99 19.49 -11.07
N VAL A 193 -3.68 19.59 -10.79
CA VAL A 193 -2.98 18.60 -9.97
C VAL A 193 -3.43 18.65 -8.52
N GLU A 194 -3.63 19.82 -7.95
CA GLU A 194 -4.13 19.95 -6.59
C GLU A 194 -5.51 19.30 -6.44
N SER A 195 -6.45 19.62 -7.32
CA SER A 195 -7.78 19.00 -7.35
C SER A 195 -7.70 17.49 -7.55
N PHE A 196 -6.81 17.03 -8.43
CA PHE A 196 -6.57 15.60 -8.68
C PHE A 196 -6.09 14.87 -7.44
N VAL A 197 -5.08 15.40 -6.75
CA VAL A 197 -4.56 14.81 -5.51
C VAL A 197 -5.63 14.79 -4.42
N ARG A 198 -6.36 15.92 -4.20
CA ARG A 198 -7.46 16.00 -3.21
C ARG A 198 -8.53 14.94 -3.44
N SER A 199 -8.81 14.58 -4.70
CA SER A 199 -9.86 13.59 -5.03
C SER A 199 -9.60 12.19 -4.51
N SER A 200 -8.38 11.86 -4.11
CA SER A 200 -8.02 10.50 -3.66
C SER A 200 -7.07 10.47 -2.47
N PHE A 201 -6.61 11.64 -1.97
CA PHE A 201 -5.74 11.70 -0.81
C PHE A 201 -6.40 11.06 0.43
N PRO A 202 -5.70 10.22 1.19
CA PRO A 202 -4.27 9.86 1.07
C PRO A 202 -4.00 8.54 0.29
N ASP A 203 -4.86 8.12 -0.64
CA ASP A 203 -4.70 6.89 -1.43
C ASP A 203 -3.83 7.10 -2.67
N MET A 204 -2.51 6.92 -2.55
CA MET A 204 -1.55 7.00 -3.67
C MET A 204 -1.82 5.92 -4.74
N ARG A 205 -2.31 4.74 -4.36
CA ARG A 205 -2.61 3.66 -5.31
C ARG A 205 -3.71 4.08 -6.27
N SER A 206 -4.77 4.70 -5.77
CA SER A 206 -5.86 5.25 -6.58
C SER A 206 -5.36 6.32 -7.55
N LEU A 207 -4.52 7.25 -7.09
CA LEU A 207 -3.92 8.28 -7.95
C LEU A 207 -3.09 7.68 -9.09
N LEU A 208 -2.23 6.71 -8.78
CA LEU A 208 -1.40 6.04 -9.79
C LEU A 208 -2.24 5.28 -10.81
N ASN A 209 -3.30 4.60 -10.39
CA ASN A 209 -4.23 3.90 -11.29
C ASN A 209 -4.96 4.89 -12.22
N LYS A 210 -5.41 6.03 -11.69
CA LYS A 210 -6.03 7.09 -12.50
C LYS A 210 -5.06 7.63 -13.55
N ILE A 211 -3.80 7.90 -13.19
CA ILE A 211 -2.78 8.36 -14.14
C ILE A 211 -2.48 7.28 -15.18
N GLN A 212 -2.38 6.01 -14.78
CA GLN A 212 -2.18 4.91 -15.72
C GLN A 212 -3.32 4.83 -16.74
N ASN A 213 -4.56 4.97 -16.31
CA ASN A 213 -5.71 4.99 -17.19
C ASN A 213 -5.66 6.17 -18.19
N LEU A 214 -5.28 7.36 -17.74
CA LEU A 214 -5.09 8.52 -18.61
C LEU A 214 -4.00 8.24 -19.66
N TYR A 215 -2.85 7.76 -19.22
CA TYR A 215 -1.73 7.42 -20.08
C TYR A 215 -2.10 6.35 -21.12
N THR A 216 -2.78 5.28 -20.70
CA THR A 216 -3.20 4.17 -21.58
C THR A 216 -4.21 4.63 -22.65
N ARG A 217 -5.06 5.60 -22.30
CA ARG A 217 -6.01 6.22 -23.26
C ARG A 217 -5.36 7.23 -24.18
N GLY A 218 -4.04 7.47 -24.06
CA GLY A 218 -3.31 8.45 -24.87
C GLY A 218 -3.60 9.90 -24.50
N ALA A 219 -4.13 10.17 -23.31
CA ALA A 219 -4.35 11.52 -22.83
C ALA A 219 -3.01 12.27 -22.70
N LYS A 220 -2.95 13.47 -23.29
CA LYS A 220 -1.75 14.33 -23.27
C LYS A 220 -1.84 15.43 -22.21
N GLU A 221 -2.98 15.59 -21.57
CA GLU A 221 -3.26 16.64 -20.59
C GLU A 221 -4.19 16.12 -19.49
N LEU A 222 -3.94 16.55 -18.25
CA LEU A 222 -4.81 16.35 -17.11
C LEU A 222 -5.84 17.48 -17.07
N SER A 223 -7.09 17.20 -17.45
CA SER A 223 -8.17 18.21 -17.46
C SER A 223 -9.13 18.02 -16.29
N ALA A 224 -9.80 19.10 -15.88
CA ALA A 224 -10.78 19.09 -14.80
C ALA A 224 -11.96 18.14 -15.10
N ASP A 225 -12.37 17.99 -16.35
CA ASP A 225 -13.46 17.10 -16.77
C ASP A 225 -13.14 15.61 -16.53
N MET A 226 -11.86 15.25 -16.50
CA MET A 226 -11.41 13.89 -16.20
C MET A 226 -11.45 13.56 -14.70
N LEU A 227 -11.54 14.58 -13.85
CA LEU A 227 -11.67 14.43 -12.39
C LEU A 227 -13.12 14.15 -11.97
N SER A 228 -14.08 14.66 -12.74
CA SER A 228 -15.52 14.47 -12.50
C SER A 228 -16.06 13.12 -12.99
N ASN A 229 -15.30 12.37 -13.78
CA ASN A 229 -15.64 11.02 -14.27
C ASN A 229 -15.34 9.87 -13.27
N THR A 230 -15.04 10.15 -12.03
CA THR A 230 -15.42 9.24 -10.95
C THR A 230 -16.93 9.38 -10.83
N TYR A 231 -17.68 8.38 -11.27
CA TYR A 231 -19.12 8.31 -11.02
C TYR A 231 -19.36 8.61 -9.55
N ASP A 232 -19.74 9.84 -9.26
CA ASP A 232 -20.19 10.20 -7.93
C ASP A 232 -21.49 9.42 -7.76
N CYS A 233 -21.57 8.59 -6.72
CA CYS A 233 -22.80 7.87 -6.41
C CYS A 233 -24.00 8.82 -6.36
N SER A 234 -23.79 10.13 -6.07
CA SER A 234 -24.80 11.17 -6.11
C SER A 234 -25.33 11.42 -7.53
N ASP A 235 -24.51 11.32 -8.58
CA ASP A 235 -24.95 11.46 -9.97
C ASP A 235 -25.68 10.20 -10.45
N LEU A 236 -25.27 9.02 -10.00
CA LEU A 236 -26.03 7.78 -10.20
C LEU A 236 -27.39 7.83 -9.48
N PHE A 237 -27.44 8.35 -8.27
CA PHE A 237 -28.69 8.55 -7.53
C PHE A 237 -29.60 9.57 -8.21
N LYS A 238 -29.08 10.69 -8.73
CA LYS A 238 -29.85 11.67 -9.51
C LYS A 238 -30.40 11.06 -10.80
N LEU A 239 -29.58 10.28 -11.54
CA LEU A 239 -30.02 9.57 -12.74
C LEU A 239 -31.12 8.54 -12.47
N ILE A 240 -31.14 7.94 -11.28
CA ILE A 240 -32.17 6.97 -10.85
C ILE A 240 -33.44 7.68 -10.38
N ILE A 241 -33.32 8.81 -9.68
CA ILE A 241 -34.45 9.55 -9.09
C ILE A 241 -35.19 10.41 -10.14
N ASP A 242 -34.46 11.03 -11.08
CA ASP A 242 -35.03 11.95 -12.06
C ASP A 242 -35.70 11.27 -13.26
N LYS A 243 -35.65 9.94 -13.38
CA LYS A 243 -36.33 9.19 -14.47
C LYS A 243 -37.11 7.98 -13.93
N PRO A 244 -38.43 7.95 -14.08
CA PRO A 244 -39.31 6.93 -13.51
C PRO A 244 -39.29 5.56 -14.22
N ASP A 245 -38.30 5.28 -15.09
CA ASP A 245 -38.19 3.98 -15.79
C ASP A 245 -36.84 3.26 -15.47
N PRO A 246 -36.84 2.36 -14.46
CA PRO A 246 -35.62 1.68 -14.03
C PRO A 246 -35.04 0.71 -15.08
N VAL A 247 -35.82 0.21 -16.04
CA VAL A 247 -35.39 -0.78 -17.02
C VAL A 247 -34.54 -0.16 -18.15
N ASN A 248 -34.84 1.07 -18.56
CA ASN A 248 -34.09 1.79 -19.59
C ASN A 248 -32.77 2.40 -19.06
N ASN A 249 -32.66 2.62 -17.76
CA ASN A 249 -31.45 3.14 -17.15
C ASN A 249 -30.38 2.06 -16.99
N TYR A 250 -30.77 0.79 -16.81
CA TYR A 250 -29.81 -0.33 -16.74
C TYR A 250 -29.11 -0.60 -18.08
N LYS A 251 -29.77 -0.39 -19.21
CA LYS A 251 -29.21 -0.59 -20.57
C LYS A 251 -28.22 0.50 -21.01
N LYS A 252 -28.11 1.60 -20.28
CA LYS A 252 -27.14 2.67 -20.56
C LYS A 252 -25.88 2.59 -19.68
N LEU A 253 -25.87 1.67 -18.70
CA LEU A 253 -24.76 1.46 -17.75
C LEU A 253 -23.97 0.18 -18.08
N VAL A 254 -24.39 -0.60 -19.05
CA VAL A 254 -23.69 -1.73 -19.65
C VAL A 254 -23.32 -1.35 -21.09
#